data_4a09c65f9f9c3db8e4a56a6a5be98752
#
_entry.id   4a09c65f9f9c3db8e4a56a6a5be98752
#
_cell.length_a   1.000
_cell.length_b   1.000
_cell.length_c   1.000
_cell.angle_alpha   90.00
_cell.angle_beta   90.00
_cell.angle_gamma   90.00
#
_symmetry.space_group_name_H-M   'P 1'
#
loop_
_entity.id
_entity.type
_entity.pdbx_description
1 polymer ?
#
loop_
_entity_poly.entity_id
_entity_poly.type
_entity_poly.pdbx_seq_one_letter_code
_entity_poly.pdbx_strand_id
1 'polypeptide(L)'
;MYKTVIKPILVLFAICLVASVILGLTNLLTAATIKMREEKAQNDALHLVLNAEKYEPMEIKDHPDAAVFKAMDGEKAVGFCIVETKKGYGGDVKTVIGIKDGKITAVTVTDVSSETAGIGKRVAEDSHTSQFSGKSSAEGITAVSGATYSSKAVKEAVDEALTIYGEVAGVE
;
A
#
# COMPACT_ATOMS: atom_id res chain seq x y z
N MET A 1 52.68 -12.77 -5.22
CA MET A 1 51.46 -12.97 -4.43
C MET A 1 50.48 -11.84 -4.49
N TYR A 2 50.83 -10.55 -4.26
CA TYR A 2 49.91 -9.40 -4.33
C TYR A 2 49.22 -9.19 -5.68
N LYS A 3 49.91 -9.33 -6.80
CA LYS A 3 49.32 -9.15 -8.14
C LYS A 3 48.22 -10.16 -8.51
N THR A 4 48.30 -11.35 -7.93
CA THR A 4 47.33 -12.42 -8.22
C THR A 4 46.00 -12.21 -7.48
N VAL A 5 46.02 -11.51 -6.32
CA VAL A 5 44.83 -11.20 -5.53
C VAL A 5 44.23 -9.86 -5.89
N ILE A 6 45.04 -8.85 -6.20
CA ILE A 6 44.59 -7.47 -6.50
C ILE A 6 43.82 -7.42 -7.83
N LYS A 7 44.27 -8.14 -8.87
CA LYS A 7 43.57 -8.14 -10.17
C LYS A 7 42.10 -8.53 -10.09
N PRO A 8 41.69 -9.69 -9.48
CA PRO A 8 40.29 -10.03 -9.40
C PRO A 8 39.48 -9.05 -8.53
N ILE A 9 40.07 -8.47 -7.50
CA ILE A 9 39.41 -7.44 -6.67
C ILE A 9 39.11 -6.18 -7.51
N LEU A 10 40.09 -5.69 -8.29
CA LEU A 10 39.87 -4.53 -9.15
C LEU A 10 38.82 -4.78 -10.25
N VAL A 11 38.85 -5.98 -10.84
CA VAL A 11 37.85 -6.36 -11.85
C VAL A 11 36.44 -6.40 -11.24
N LEU A 12 36.30 -7.04 -10.07
CA LEU A 12 35.01 -7.10 -9.38
C LEU A 12 34.52 -5.70 -8.99
N PHE A 13 35.41 -4.87 -8.43
CA PHE A 13 35.10 -3.49 -8.09
C PHE A 13 34.62 -2.70 -9.31
N ALA A 14 35.32 -2.81 -10.45
CA ALA A 14 34.93 -2.13 -11.68
C ALA A 14 33.54 -2.57 -12.18
N ILE A 15 33.25 -3.88 -12.15
CA ILE A 15 31.94 -4.41 -12.53
C ILE A 15 30.83 -3.87 -11.60
N CYS A 16 31.06 -3.92 -10.28
CA CYS A 16 30.10 -3.40 -9.31
C CYS A 16 29.85 -1.90 -9.49
N LEU A 17 30.93 -1.12 -9.76
CA LEU A 17 30.82 0.31 -9.98
C LEU A 17 29.98 0.62 -11.22
N VAL A 18 30.27 -0.04 -12.35
CA VAL A 18 29.48 0.13 -13.59
C VAL A 18 28.02 -0.26 -13.38
N ALA A 19 27.76 -1.40 -12.74
CA ALA A 19 26.40 -1.83 -12.44
C ALA A 19 25.65 -0.84 -11.55
N SER A 20 26.32 -0.31 -10.50
CA SER A 20 25.72 0.69 -9.60
C SER A 20 25.38 2.00 -10.31
N VAL A 21 26.26 2.47 -11.22
CA VAL A 21 25.99 3.68 -12.02
C VAL A 21 24.80 3.46 -12.95
N ILE A 22 24.74 2.34 -13.65
CA ILE A 22 23.62 2.02 -14.55
C ILE A 22 22.30 1.95 -13.78
N LEU A 23 22.27 1.26 -12.63
CA LEU A 23 21.09 1.16 -11.79
C LEU A 23 20.66 2.53 -11.26
N GLY A 24 21.62 3.36 -10.80
CA GLY A 24 21.33 4.71 -10.31
C GLY A 24 20.75 5.61 -11.39
N LEU A 25 21.32 5.60 -12.61
CA LEU A 25 20.80 6.36 -13.75
C LEU A 25 19.40 5.87 -14.16
N THR A 26 19.18 4.58 -14.22
CA THR A 26 17.86 4.00 -14.53
C THR A 26 16.82 4.44 -13.49
N ASN A 27 17.16 4.39 -12.20
CA ASN A 27 16.28 4.85 -11.13
C ASN A 27 15.93 6.35 -11.27
N LEU A 28 16.91 7.20 -11.54
CA LEU A 28 16.66 8.64 -11.76
C LEU A 28 15.69 8.91 -12.91
N LEU A 29 15.82 8.16 -14.00
CA LEU A 29 14.96 8.33 -15.19
C LEU A 29 13.54 7.78 -14.96
N THR A 30 13.38 6.75 -14.15
CA THR A 30 12.08 6.07 -13.94
C THR A 30 11.32 6.58 -12.72
N ALA A 31 11.98 7.20 -11.73
CA ALA A 31 11.37 7.62 -10.46
C ALA A 31 10.12 8.51 -10.65
N ALA A 32 10.18 9.48 -11.56
CA ALA A 32 9.04 10.36 -11.85
C ALA A 32 7.84 9.58 -12.44
N THR A 33 8.12 8.62 -13.32
CA THR A 33 7.07 7.80 -13.94
C THR A 33 6.45 6.84 -12.93
N ILE A 34 7.26 6.28 -12.03
CA ILE A 34 6.79 5.40 -10.94
C ILE A 34 5.85 6.21 -10.04
N LYS A 35 6.27 7.39 -9.59
CA LYS A 35 5.47 8.25 -8.72
C LYS A 35 4.12 8.62 -9.35
N MET A 36 4.10 9.02 -10.62
CA MET A 36 2.84 9.33 -11.33
C MET A 36 1.91 8.11 -11.42
N ARG A 37 2.47 6.91 -11.61
CA ARG A 37 1.67 5.68 -11.64
C ARG A 37 1.09 5.32 -10.28
N GLU A 38 1.86 5.51 -9.21
CA GLU A 38 1.42 5.30 -7.83
C GLU A 38 0.30 6.28 -7.45
N GLU A 39 0.45 7.57 -7.75
CA GLU A 39 -0.58 8.58 -7.53
C GLU A 39 -1.86 8.27 -8.31
N LYS A 40 -1.73 7.85 -9.56
CA LYS A 40 -2.89 7.44 -10.37
C LYS A 40 -3.56 6.19 -9.79
N ALA A 41 -2.79 5.15 -9.48
CA ALA A 41 -3.32 3.93 -8.88
C ALA A 41 -4.02 4.20 -7.54
N GLN A 42 -3.47 5.11 -6.74
CA GLN A 42 -4.09 5.54 -5.49
C GLN A 42 -5.41 6.27 -5.74
N ASN A 43 -5.47 7.23 -6.68
CA ASN A 43 -6.70 7.92 -7.01
C ASN A 43 -7.77 6.98 -7.58
N ASP A 44 -7.40 6.08 -8.48
CA ASP A 44 -8.31 5.07 -9.01
C ASP A 44 -8.86 4.18 -7.88
N ALA A 45 -8.01 3.80 -6.92
CA ALA A 45 -8.40 2.99 -5.77
C ALA A 45 -9.34 3.74 -4.81
N LEU A 46 -9.15 5.04 -4.58
CA LEU A 46 -10.07 5.85 -3.76
C LEU A 46 -11.50 5.77 -4.33
N HIS A 47 -11.66 5.92 -5.65
CA HIS A 47 -12.96 5.78 -6.30
C HIS A 47 -13.54 4.36 -6.22
N LEU A 48 -12.69 3.33 -6.23
CA LEU A 48 -13.14 1.93 -6.11
C LEU A 48 -13.63 1.60 -4.70
N VAL A 49 -12.98 2.13 -3.65
CA VAL A 49 -13.34 1.78 -2.27
C VAL A 49 -14.49 2.61 -1.72
N LEU A 50 -14.63 3.86 -2.16
CA LEU A 50 -15.74 4.74 -1.78
C LEU A 50 -15.95 5.79 -2.87
N ASN A 51 -17.00 5.65 -3.67
CA ASN A 51 -17.29 6.61 -4.74
C ASN A 51 -17.71 7.95 -4.18
N ALA A 52 -17.00 9.03 -4.54
CA ALA A 52 -17.25 10.40 -4.14
C ALA A 52 -16.80 11.37 -5.25
N GLU A 53 -17.32 12.59 -5.26
CA GLU A 53 -16.93 13.61 -6.24
C GLU A 53 -15.51 14.14 -6.00
N LYS A 54 -15.10 14.24 -4.71
CA LYS A 54 -13.81 14.80 -4.31
C LYS A 54 -13.24 14.08 -3.08
N TYR A 55 -11.92 13.98 -3.02
CA TYR A 55 -11.19 13.46 -1.88
C TYR A 55 -10.27 14.55 -1.33
N GLU A 56 -10.50 14.97 -0.10
CA GLU A 56 -9.71 16.00 0.56
C GLU A 56 -8.71 15.34 1.52
N PRO A 57 -7.40 15.56 1.33
CA PRO A 57 -6.39 14.98 2.22
C PRO A 57 -6.51 15.61 3.62
N MET A 58 -6.42 14.78 4.64
CA MET A 58 -6.38 15.19 6.05
C MET A 58 -5.05 14.76 6.68
N GLU A 59 -4.39 15.68 7.38
CA GLU A 59 -3.20 15.36 8.15
C GLU A 59 -3.58 14.86 9.54
N ILE A 60 -3.07 13.69 9.92
CA ILE A 60 -3.23 13.11 11.25
C ILE A 60 -1.85 13.04 11.91
N LYS A 61 -1.74 13.58 13.13
CA LYS A 61 -0.45 13.70 13.83
C LYS A 61 0.07 12.38 14.37
N ASP A 62 -0.83 11.48 14.75
CA ASP A 62 -0.47 10.25 15.47
C ASP A 62 -0.22 9.05 14.56
N HIS A 63 -0.51 9.17 13.24
CA HIS A 63 -0.34 8.11 12.23
C HIS A 63 0.44 8.63 11.01
N PRO A 64 1.78 8.83 11.12
CA PRO A 64 2.59 9.43 10.05
C PRO A 64 2.67 8.58 8.78
N ASP A 65 2.44 7.27 8.88
CA ASP A 65 2.50 6.32 7.76
C ASP A 65 1.15 6.15 7.04
N ALA A 66 0.06 6.72 7.62
CA ALA A 66 -1.28 6.69 7.05
C ALA A 66 -1.57 7.97 6.25
N ALA A 67 -2.21 7.82 5.09
CA ALA A 67 -2.79 8.94 4.39
C ALA A 67 -4.32 8.85 4.44
N VAL A 68 -4.96 9.87 5.00
CA VAL A 68 -6.41 9.92 5.18
C VAL A 68 -7.01 10.94 4.21
N PHE A 69 -8.10 10.52 3.58
CA PHE A 69 -8.86 11.34 2.64
C PHE A 69 -10.32 11.37 3.06
N LYS A 70 -10.85 12.58 3.26
CA LYS A 70 -12.27 12.80 3.46
C LYS A 70 -12.96 12.75 2.11
N ALA A 71 -13.88 11.81 1.92
CA ALA A 71 -14.66 11.65 0.71
C ALA A 71 -15.86 12.60 0.75
N MET A 72 -15.98 13.49 -0.22
CA MET A 72 -16.98 14.54 -0.29
C MET A 72 -17.89 14.36 -1.51
N ASP A 73 -19.18 14.58 -1.33
CA ASP A 73 -20.18 14.66 -2.38
C ASP A 73 -20.86 16.04 -2.27
N GLY A 74 -20.43 16.98 -3.13
CA GLY A 74 -20.68 18.40 -2.93
C GLY A 74 -20.05 18.92 -1.65
N GLU A 75 -20.84 19.47 -0.74
CA GLU A 75 -20.40 19.97 0.59
C GLU A 75 -20.54 18.91 1.70
N LYS A 76 -21.07 17.73 1.39
CA LYS A 76 -21.36 16.70 2.41
C LYS A 76 -20.28 15.64 2.42
N ALA A 77 -19.74 15.35 3.61
CA ALA A 77 -18.89 14.19 3.81
C ALA A 77 -19.71 12.90 3.69
N VAL A 78 -19.25 11.97 2.85
CA VAL A 78 -19.90 10.66 2.63
C VAL A 78 -19.14 9.53 3.31
N GLY A 79 -17.91 9.77 3.76
CA GLY A 79 -17.07 8.81 4.46
C GLY A 79 -15.60 9.16 4.36
N PHE A 80 -14.75 8.21 4.68
CA PHE A 80 -13.29 8.37 4.67
C PHE A 80 -12.63 7.26 3.88
N CYS A 81 -11.56 7.60 3.16
CA CYS A 81 -10.67 6.65 2.55
C CYS A 81 -9.31 6.73 3.25
N ILE A 82 -8.81 5.60 3.74
CA ILE A 82 -7.56 5.52 4.48
C ILE A 82 -6.60 4.64 3.70
N VAL A 83 -5.40 5.15 3.48
CA VAL A 83 -4.32 4.45 2.80
C VAL A 83 -3.30 4.04 3.83
N GLU A 84 -3.07 2.75 3.97
CA GLU A 84 -2.14 2.15 4.92
C GLU A 84 -1.08 1.34 4.19
N THR A 85 0.13 1.36 4.73
CA THR A 85 1.24 0.54 4.25
C THR A 85 1.75 -0.35 5.37
N LYS A 86 1.65 -1.67 5.19
CA LYS A 86 2.10 -2.67 6.16
C LYS A 86 3.09 -3.63 5.53
N LYS A 87 3.98 -4.17 6.36
CA LYS A 87 5.01 -5.11 5.92
C LYS A 87 4.41 -6.49 5.65
N GLY A 88 4.45 -6.92 4.38
CA GLY A 88 4.14 -8.28 3.97
C GLY A 88 5.33 -9.23 4.07
N TYR A 89 5.34 -10.28 3.24
CA TYR A 89 6.43 -11.25 3.19
C TYR A 89 7.61 -10.77 2.34
N GLY A 90 7.35 -10.29 1.13
CA GLY A 90 8.38 -9.84 0.19
C GLY A 90 8.72 -8.36 0.30
N GLY A 91 7.85 -7.55 0.89
CA GLY A 91 8.01 -6.12 1.04
C GLY A 91 6.74 -5.45 1.54
N ASP A 92 6.60 -4.19 1.23
CA ASP A 92 5.47 -3.40 1.68
C ASP A 92 4.21 -3.73 0.86
N VAL A 93 3.07 -3.78 1.55
CA VAL A 93 1.74 -3.97 0.98
C VAL A 93 0.94 -2.70 1.23
N LYS A 94 0.62 -1.97 0.16
CA LYS A 94 -0.14 -0.73 0.23
C LYS A 94 -1.62 -1.01 0.01
N THR A 95 -2.43 -0.67 0.99
CA THR A 95 -3.87 -0.98 1.01
C THR A 95 -4.67 0.31 1.12
N VAL A 96 -5.72 0.44 0.34
CA VAL A 96 -6.71 1.53 0.40
C VAL A 96 -8.02 0.98 0.95
N ILE A 97 -8.53 1.59 1.99
CA ILE A 97 -9.71 1.15 2.73
C ILE A 97 -10.74 2.27 2.71
N GLY A 98 -11.92 2.00 2.18
CA GLY A 98 -13.07 2.91 2.28
C GLY A 98 -13.89 2.59 3.52
N ILE A 99 -14.27 3.62 4.29
CA ILE A 99 -15.08 3.46 5.50
C ILE A 99 -16.22 4.49 5.48
N LYS A 100 -17.42 4.00 5.72
CA LYS A 100 -18.63 4.79 5.84
C LYS A 100 -19.50 4.25 6.98
N ASP A 101 -20.01 5.12 7.83
CA ASP A 101 -20.89 4.78 8.96
C ASP A 101 -20.30 3.65 9.86
N GLY A 102 -18.98 3.70 10.09
CA GLY A 102 -18.25 2.70 10.88
C GLY A 102 -18.10 1.33 10.23
N LYS A 103 -18.39 1.20 8.94
CA LYS A 103 -18.26 -0.05 8.18
C LYS A 103 -17.35 0.13 6.98
N ILE A 104 -16.62 -0.92 6.67
CA ILE A 104 -15.77 -1.00 5.48
C ILE A 104 -16.68 -1.07 4.25
N THR A 105 -16.54 -0.14 3.32
CA THR A 105 -17.24 -0.17 2.03
C THR A 105 -16.57 -1.13 1.08
N ALA A 106 -15.27 -0.99 0.90
CA ALA A 106 -14.42 -1.90 0.14
C ALA A 106 -12.95 -1.76 0.57
N VAL A 107 -12.15 -2.73 0.20
CA VAL A 107 -10.69 -2.75 0.37
C VAL A 107 -10.03 -3.02 -0.98
N THR A 108 -9.01 -2.26 -1.32
CA THR A 108 -8.22 -2.44 -2.55
C THR A 108 -6.74 -2.39 -2.21
N VAL A 109 -5.98 -3.37 -2.66
CA VAL A 109 -4.53 -3.40 -2.49
C VAL A 109 -3.89 -2.82 -3.75
N THR A 110 -3.22 -1.68 -3.64
CA THR A 110 -2.66 -0.93 -4.76
C THR A 110 -1.22 -1.29 -5.08
N ASP A 111 -0.45 -1.73 -4.10
CA ASP A 111 0.91 -2.20 -4.31
C ASP A 111 1.20 -3.50 -3.56
N VAL A 112 1.55 -4.50 -4.33
CA VAL A 112 2.08 -5.82 -3.93
C VAL A 112 3.23 -6.22 -4.85
N SER A 113 3.93 -5.25 -5.43
CA SER A 113 4.98 -5.48 -6.43
C SER A 113 6.11 -6.34 -5.89
N SER A 114 6.48 -6.15 -4.63
CA SER A 114 7.52 -6.88 -3.92
C SER A 114 7.11 -8.28 -3.46
N GLU A 115 5.81 -8.60 -3.50
CA GLU A 115 5.29 -9.88 -3.06
C GLU A 115 5.52 -11.00 -4.09
N THR A 116 5.59 -12.24 -3.60
CA THR A 116 5.80 -13.43 -4.43
C THR A 116 4.69 -13.60 -5.45
N ALA A 117 5.07 -13.66 -6.72
CA ALA A 117 4.13 -13.88 -7.82
C ALA A 117 3.35 -15.20 -7.64
N GLY A 118 2.04 -15.16 -7.88
CA GLY A 118 1.16 -16.32 -7.81
C GLY A 118 0.78 -16.77 -6.39
N ILE A 119 1.42 -16.24 -5.34
CA ILE A 119 1.11 -16.55 -3.94
C ILE A 119 0.83 -15.25 -3.18
N GLY A 120 1.85 -14.46 -2.86
CA GLY A 120 1.71 -13.23 -2.08
C GLY A 120 0.84 -12.18 -2.76
N LYS A 121 0.95 -12.04 -4.08
CA LYS A 121 0.13 -11.09 -4.86
C LYS A 121 -1.37 -11.40 -4.87
N ARG A 122 -1.77 -12.61 -4.50
CA ARG A 122 -3.18 -13.00 -4.43
C ARG A 122 -3.96 -12.30 -3.31
N VAL A 123 -3.30 -11.63 -2.38
CA VAL A 123 -3.98 -10.80 -1.37
C VAL A 123 -4.69 -9.59 -1.99
N ALA A 124 -4.31 -9.20 -3.21
CA ALA A 124 -4.96 -8.14 -3.98
C ALA A 124 -6.14 -8.64 -4.84
N GLU A 125 -6.40 -9.96 -4.90
CA GLU A 125 -7.53 -10.51 -5.64
C GLU A 125 -8.85 -10.24 -4.92
N ASP A 126 -9.93 -10.05 -5.69
CA ASP A 126 -11.28 -9.84 -5.18
C ASP A 126 -11.74 -10.97 -4.23
N SER A 127 -11.28 -12.20 -4.45
CA SER A 127 -11.55 -13.35 -3.59
C SER A 127 -11.09 -13.16 -2.14
N HIS A 128 -10.09 -12.30 -1.89
CA HIS A 128 -9.62 -11.94 -0.56
C HIS A 128 -10.20 -10.61 -0.09
N THR A 129 -10.13 -9.56 -0.92
CA THR A 129 -10.51 -8.19 -0.53
C THR A 129 -12.01 -8.01 -0.32
N SER A 130 -12.86 -8.74 -1.07
CA SER A 130 -14.31 -8.68 -0.89
C SER A 130 -14.82 -9.20 0.46
N GLN A 131 -14.02 -10.01 1.16
CA GLN A 131 -14.38 -10.52 2.49
C GLN A 131 -14.52 -9.41 3.54
N PHE A 132 -13.90 -8.25 3.34
CA PHE A 132 -13.93 -7.12 4.26
C PHE A 132 -15.18 -6.26 4.11
N SER A 133 -15.87 -6.29 2.97
CA SER A 133 -17.01 -5.41 2.68
C SER A 133 -18.13 -5.60 3.69
N GLY A 134 -18.65 -4.48 4.21
CA GLY A 134 -19.74 -4.43 5.20
C GLY A 134 -19.32 -4.77 6.63
N LYS A 135 -18.06 -5.12 6.88
CA LYS A 135 -17.55 -5.45 8.21
C LYS A 135 -17.08 -4.20 8.97
N SER A 136 -17.03 -4.32 10.29
CA SER A 136 -16.49 -3.32 11.23
C SER A 136 -15.22 -3.80 11.94
N SER A 137 -14.63 -4.92 11.51
CA SER A 137 -13.35 -5.44 11.98
C SER A 137 -12.76 -6.40 10.95
N ALA A 138 -11.45 -6.66 11.01
CA ALA A 138 -10.79 -7.67 10.20
C ALA A 138 -10.89 -9.09 10.78
N GLU A 139 -11.69 -9.30 11.84
CA GLU A 139 -11.93 -10.64 12.40
C GLU A 139 -12.67 -11.56 11.43
N GLY A 140 -12.32 -12.85 11.45
CA GLY A 140 -12.97 -13.87 10.64
C GLY A 140 -12.62 -13.82 9.15
N ILE A 141 -11.69 -12.94 8.72
CA ILE A 141 -11.19 -12.93 7.35
C ILE A 141 -10.26 -14.11 7.12
N THR A 142 -10.54 -14.89 6.09
CA THR A 142 -9.72 -16.04 5.71
C THR A 142 -8.47 -15.57 4.98
N ALA A 143 -7.30 -15.98 5.47
CA ALA A 143 -6.03 -15.69 4.82
C ALA A 143 -5.90 -16.47 3.51
N VAL A 144 -5.19 -15.90 2.55
CA VAL A 144 -4.83 -16.57 1.30
C VAL A 144 -3.86 -17.72 1.62
N SER A 145 -4.19 -18.92 1.14
CA SER A 145 -3.35 -20.10 1.35
C SER A 145 -1.93 -19.88 0.83
N GLY A 146 -0.94 -20.09 1.68
CA GLY A 146 0.48 -19.86 1.38
C GLY A 146 0.93 -18.40 1.51
N ALA A 147 0.02 -17.43 1.67
CA ALA A 147 0.33 -16.00 1.80
C ALA A 147 -0.07 -15.43 3.17
N THR A 148 0.19 -16.15 4.25
CA THR A 148 -0.24 -15.79 5.61
C THR A 148 0.30 -14.42 6.05
N TYR A 149 1.57 -14.13 5.78
CA TYR A 149 2.18 -12.85 6.16
C TYR A 149 1.58 -11.68 5.37
N SER A 150 1.42 -11.82 4.06
CA SER A 150 0.82 -10.78 3.22
C SER A 150 -0.66 -10.57 3.56
N SER A 151 -1.41 -11.64 3.85
CA SER A 151 -2.80 -11.54 4.33
C SER A 151 -2.89 -10.85 5.71
N LYS A 152 -1.92 -11.12 6.59
CA LYS A 152 -1.81 -10.45 7.89
C LYS A 152 -1.58 -8.95 7.72
N ALA A 153 -0.70 -8.54 6.79
CA ALA A 153 -0.44 -7.14 6.48
C ALA A 153 -1.71 -6.40 6.05
N VAL A 154 -2.55 -7.01 5.18
CA VAL A 154 -3.84 -6.41 4.78
C VAL A 154 -4.80 -6.31 5.97
N LYS A 155 -4.88 -7.33 6.83
CA LYS A 155 -5.73 -7.30 8.02
C LYS A 155 -5.30 -6.22 9.01
N GLU A 156 -4.01 -6.10 9.28
CA GLU A 156 -3.45 -5.06 10.17
C GLU A 156 -3.71 -3.65 9.59
N ALA A 157 -3.59 -3.47 8.27
CA ALA A 157 -3.93 -2.22 7.61
C ALA A 157 -5.40 -1.85 7.82
N VAL A 158 -6.30 -2.83 7.70
CA VAL A 158 -7.75 -2.62 7.90
C VAL A 158 -8.08 -2.30 9.36
N ASP A 159 -7.51 -3.02 10.33
CA ASP A 159 -7.76 -2.78 11.77
C ASP A 159 -7.24 -1.40 12.19
N GLU A 160 -6.09 -0.98 11.68
CA GLU A 160 -5.55 0.36 11.94
C GLU A 160 -6.39 1.44 11.26
N ALA A 161 -6.83 1.24 10.03
CA ALA A 161 -7.72 2.16 9.34
C ALA A 161 -9.05 2.36 10.08
N LEU A 162 -9.60 1.31 10.69
CA LEU A 162 -10.81 1.42 11.52
C LEU A 162 -10.54 2.20 12.82
N THR A 163 -9.35 2.06 13.41
CA THR A 163 -8.93 2.85 14.58
C THR A 163 -8.82 4.33 14.21
N ILE A 164 -8.12 4.65 13.13
CA ILE A 164 -8.00 6.02 12.61
C ILE A 164 -9.36 6.62 12.29
N TYR A 165 -10.26 5.83 11.66
CA TYR A 165 -11.62 6.28 11.40
C TYR A 165 -12.36 6.67 12.69
N GLY A 166 -12.21 5.90 13.76
CA GLY A 166 -12.80 6.23 15.06
C GLY A 166 -12.31 7.57 15.63
N GLU A 167 -11.05 7.91 15.39
CA GLU A 167 -10.46 9.18 15.82
C GLU A 167 -10.96 10.36 14.99
N VAL A 168 -10.97 10.22 13.64
CA VAL A 168 -11.36 11.34 12.76
C VAL A 168 -12.86 11.55 12.69
N ALA A 169 -13.68 10.51 12.80
CA ALA A 169 -15.14 10.62 12.80
C ALA A 169 -15.69 11.19 14.12
N GLY A 170 -14.92 11.14 15.21
CA GLY A 170 -15.31 11.72 16.51
C GLY A 170 -14.96 13.21 16.69
N VAL A 171 -14.32 13.83 15.70
CA VAL A 171 -13.88 15.24 15.74
C VAL A 171 -14.85 16.17 14.98
N GLU A 172 -15.92 15.66 14.38
CA GLU A 172 -16.98 16.44 13.68
C GLU A 172 -18.12 16.87 14.61
#